data_6132ba273f5d8e7576f7994654361106
#
_entry.id   6132ba273f5d8e7576f7994654361106
#
_cell.length_a   1.000
_cell.length_b   1.000
_cell.length_c   1.000
_cell.angle_alpha   90.00
_cell.angle_beta   90.00
_cell.angle_gamma   90.00
#
_symmetry.space_group_name_H-M   'P 1'
#
loop_
_entity.id
_entity.type
_entity.pdbx_description
1 polymer ?
#
loop_
_entity_poly.entity_id
_entity_poly.type
_entity_poly.pdbx_seq_one_letter_code
_entity_poly.pdbx_strand_id
1 'polypeptide(L)'
;MACSSPADTDAGSSAGRPSTSTEAQPQLSEEENSAPVKALKEIAISHRYGQTVVPQNPERIITLGSYEEDSLIAIGVIPIAVTEPQSSTGSFPPPWSKEFLRNVEILRPANVDGSIDYGAIAKLRPDLIMATQTELTLEQYEELSSIAPTVIQPGSPNSPEMSWQTHAEFVGHVLDLESESGQAILVTQASIFDAIRPHPALKGSTFAHIKVNEREVLQIGGGKSLSSRFFRQLGLVYPSNLDDEIGGADWSMMTEKLESLLAVDVLVVESDPALRNSLLDSQPFLEPENVIWVDRGSGLDTAVSSITILSLRLLLEELVPNISQVVTVVIDPPTAEEEAAMKAFRLVYGSETIWEDKAPHLQKANELRDANEAYRLGAVDNDGITLTPKAAEINDNEAVIIYDVYFGDSPAYTDLDRTIYLVDGIWQVTKDDFCGFLSAAQTPCPE
;
A
#
# COMPACT_ATOMS: atom_id res chain seq x y z
N MET A 1 3.60 33.72 -59.60
CA MET A 1 4.32 34.97 -59.80
C MET A 1 5.52 34.86 -58.89
N ALA A 2 6.63 34.39 -59.34
CA ALA A 2 7.63 34.98 -60.22
C ALA A 2 8.54 35.91 -59.45
N CYS A 3 9.76 35.49 -59.26
CA CYS A 3 11.04 36.06 -59.69
C CYS A 3 11.68 37.01 -58.64
N SER A 4 12.96 37.17 -58.46
CA SER A 4 14.19 36.62 -59.01
C SER A 4 15.35 37.14 -58.18
N SER A 5 16.47 36.40 -58.18
CA SER A 5 17.84 36.94 -57.97
C SER A 5 18.26 37.87 -59.14
N PRO A 6 19.36 38.61 -59.11
CA PRO A 6 20.73 38.12 -59.20
C PRO A 6 21.77 39.00 -58.47
N ALA A 7 22.95 38.59 -58.11
CA ALA A 7 24.23 38.27 -58.78
C ALA A 7 25.17 39.43 -58.96
N ASP A 8 26.45 39.14 -58.63
CA ASP A 8 27.74 39.58 -59.19
C ASP A 8 28.31 40.94 -58.83
N THR A 9 29.54 41.15 -58.56
CA THR A 9 30.87 40.86 -59.10
C THR A 9 31.88 41.68 -58.25
N ASP A 10 33.10 41.58 -58.13
CA ASP A 10 34.27 40.93 -58.71
C ASP A 10 35.55 41.64 -58.15
N ALA A 11 36.57 40.92 -58.06
CA ALA A 11 37.98 41.24 -58.34
C ALA A 11 38.87 42.05 -57.39
N GLY A 12 39.96 41.46 -57.00
CA GLY A 12 41.28 42.03 -57.31
C GLY A 12 42.36 41.86 -56.23
N SER A 13 43.21 40.85 -56.43
CA SER A 13 44.68 40.83 -56.54
C SER A 13 45.55 41.52 -55.46
N SER A 14 46.50 40.96 -54.79
CA SER A 14 47.78 40.34 -55.16
C SER A 14 48.74 40.24 -53.96
N ALA A 15 49.44 39.15 -53.93
CA ALA A 15 50.83 38.93 -53.58
C ALA A 15 51.46 39.32 -52.25
N GLY A 16 52.04 38.33 -51.58
CA GLY A 16 53.10 38.49 -50.60
C GLY A 16 53.35 37.30 -49.68
N ARG A 17 54.18 36.37 -50.06
CA ARG A 17 54.84 35.40 -49.15
C ARG A 17 56.22 36.00 -48.79
N PRO A 18 56.93 35.62 -47.67
CA PRO A 18 57.03 34.32 -47.05
C PRO A 18 57.21 34.36 -45.47
N SER A 19 57.32 33.14 -44.93
CA SER A 19 58.19 32.67 -43.85
C SER A 19 57.52 32.15 -42.58
N THR A 20 57.49 30.83 -42.49
CA THR A 20 57.83 29.93 -41.38
C THR A 20 57.70 30.41 -39.93
N SER A 21 56.75 29.84 -39.21
CA SER A 21 56.97 29.36 -37.85
C SER A 21 56.05 28.20 -37.56
N THR A 22 56.66 27.10 -37.18
CA THR A 22 56.07 25.85 -36.72
C THR A 22 55.37 26.14 -35.37
N GLU A 23 54.04 26.10 -35.35
CA GLU A 23 53.29 26.09 -34.14
C GLU A 23 52.55 24.73 -33.99
N ALA A 24 52.85 24.09 -32.87
CA ALA A 24 52.33 22.78 -32.53
C ALA A 24 50.79 22.80 -32.38
N GLN A 25 50.12 21.93 -33.10
CA GLN A 25 48.72 21.61 -32.86
C GLN A 25 48.58 20.90 -31.49
N PRO A 26 47.63 21.31 -30.64
CA PRO A 26 47.26 20.47 -29.53
C PRO A 26 46.45 19.27 -30.06
N GLN A 27 46.93 18.07 -29.78
CA GLN A 27 46.16 16.85 -29.90
C GLN A 27 44.96 16.97 -28.92
N LEU A 28 43.78 17.06 -29.47
CA LEU A 28 42.55 16.77 -28.75
C LEU A 28 42.56 15.27 -28.47
N SER A 29 42.86 14.92 -27.22
CA SER A 29 42.56 13.60 -26.70
C SER A 29 41.02 13.45 -26.73
N GLU A 30 40.55 12.51 -27.55
CA GLU A 30 39.20 11.96 -27.40
C GLU A 30 39.14 11.26 -26.04
N GLU A 31 38.81 12.00 -24.98
CA GLU A 31 38.23 11.42 -23.80
C GLU A 31 36.85 10.91 -24.23
N GLU A 32 36.77 9.61 -24.47
CA GLU A 32 35.51 8.87 -24.51
C GLU A 32 34.73 9.22 -23.24
N ASN A 33 33.71 10.04 -23.39
CA ASN A 33 32.70 10.30 -22.39
C ASN A 33 31.81 9.06 -22.35
N SER A 34 32.36 7.93 -21.91
CA SER A 34 31.57 6.77 -21.50
C SER A 34 30.91 7.13 -20.17
N ALA A 35 29.66 7.59 -20.25
CA ALA A 35 28.78 7.53 -19.08
C ALA A 35 28.94 6.13 -18.46
N PRO A 36 29.02 6.00 -17.13
CA PRO A 36 29.16 4.70 -16.51
C PRO A 36 27.97 3.85 -16.95
N VAL A 37 28.23 2.80 -17.71
CA VAL A 37 27.24 1.76 -17.98
C VAL A 37 26.83 1.25 -16.60
N LYS A 38 25.60 1.55 -16.16
CA LYS A 38 25.04 1.02 -14.93
C LYS A 38 25.22 -0.49 -15.02
N ALA A 39 26.06 -1.05 -14.16
CA ALA A 39 26.25 -2.49 -14.12
C ALA A 39 24.87 -3.11 -13.95
N LEU A 40 24.44 -3.91 -14.91
CA LEU A 40 23.12 -4.53 -14.91
C LEU A 40 23.05 -5.42 -13.68
N LYS A 41 22.17 -5.07 -12.74
CA LYS A 41 21.99 -5.79 -11.49
C LYS A 41 21.18 -7.05 -11.79
N GLU A 42 21.76 -8.19 -11.52
CA GLU A 42 21.04 -9.46 -11.57
C GLU A 42 20.10 -9.53 -10.34
N ILE A 43 18.81 -9.63 -10.59
CA ILE A 43 17.80 -9.77 -9.54
C ILE A 43 17.54 -11.24 -9.33
N ALA A 44 17.76 -11.71 -8.11
CA ALA A 44 17.61 -13.09 -7.74
C ALA A 44 16.67 -13.21 -6.54
N ILE A 45 15.51 -13.82 -6.75
CA ILE A 45 14.45 -13.95 -5.76
C ILE A 45 14.57 -15.30 -5.06
N SER A 46 14.80 -15.25 -3.75
CA SER A 46 14.86 -16.45 -2.89
C SER A 46 13.46 -16.83 -2.42
N HIS A 47 13.13 -18.09 -2.51
CA HIS A 47 11.83 -18.65 -2.13
C HIS A 47 11.96 -20.10 -1.63
N ARG A 48 10.85 -20.71 -1.20
CA ARG A 48 10.82 -22.07 -0.59
C ARG A 48 11.42 -23.19 -1.44
N TYR A 49 11.53 -23.04 -2.75
CA TYR A 49 12.10 -24.05 -3.66
C TYR A 49 13.48 -23.69 -4.18
N GLY A 50 14.11 -22.64 -3.67
CA GLY A 50 15.44 -22.21 -4.06
C GLY A 50 15.50 -20.74 -4.43
N GLN A 51 15.99 -20.47 -5.63
CA GLN A 51 16.16 -19.08 -6.12
C GLN A 51 15.81 -19.00 -7.60
N THR A 52 15.09 -17.96 -7.97
CA THR A 52 14.81 -17.61 -9.37
C THR A 52 15.60 -16.37 -9.76
N VAL A 53 16.39 -16.48 -10.81
CA VAL A 53 17.05 -15.33 -11.44
C VAL A 53 16.09 -14.71 -12.44
N VAL A 54 15.75 -13.44 -12.22
CA VAL A 54 14.79 -12.72 -13.05
C VAL A 54 15.51 -12.17 -14.29
N PRO A 55 14.96 -12.36 -15.50
CA PRO A 55 15.50 -11.77 -16.72
C PRO A 55 15.50 -10.23 -16.63
N GLN A 56 16.47 -9.61 -17.27
CA GLN A 56 16.48 -8.15 -17.35
C GLN A 56 15.39 -7.67 -18.31
N ASN A 57 14.60 -6.69 -17.84
CA ASN A 57 13.50 -6.08 -18.62
C ASN A 57 12.58 -7.15 -19.27
N PRO A 58 11.91 -8.00 -18.50
CA PRO A 58 11.02 -8.99 -19.07
C PRO A 58 9.84 -8.30 -19.80
N GLU A 59 9.59 -8.72 -21.03
CA GLU A 59 8.53 -8.13 -21.89
C GLU A 59 7.30 -9.04 -22.01
N ARG A 60 7.47 -10.33 -21.69
CA ARG A 60 6.42 -11.34 -21.90
C ARG A 60 6.04 -12.01 -20.57
N ILE A 61 5.48 -11.19 -19.70
CA ILE A 61 5.12 -11.61 -18.34
C ILE A 61 3.75 -12.30 -18.36
N ILE A 62 3.65 -13.42 -17.66
CA ILE A 62 2.39 -14.11 -17.36
C ILE A 62 2.18 -14.10 -15.86
N THR A 63 0.93 -13.87 -15.39
CA THR A 63 0.55 -14.00 -13.99
C THR A 63 -0.35 -15.22 -13.79
N LEU A 64 -0.09 -16.00 -12.74
CA LEU A 64 -0.85 -17.19 -12.36
C LEU A 64 -1.63 -17.03 -11.05
N GLY A 65 -1.26 -16.06 -10.24
CA GLY A 65 -1.95 -15.76 -8.98
C GLY A 65 -3.22 -14.94 -9.18
N SER A 66 -4.11 -15.00 -8.19
CA SER A 66 -5.38 -14.27 -8.21
C SER A 66 -5.12 -12.75 -8.14
N TYR A 67 -5.49 -12.02 -9.19
CA TYR A 67 -5.36 -10.55 -9.30
C TYR A 67 -3.92 -10.02 -9.10
N GLU A 68 -2.94 -10.88 -9.32
CA GLU A 68 -1.51 -10.56 -9.22
C GLU A 68 -1.09 -9.49 -10.22
N GLU A 69 -1.75 -9.45 -11.37
CA GLU A 69 -1.58 -8.46 -12.43
C GLU A 69 -1.85 -7.03 -11.98
N ASP A 70 -2.65 -6.82 -10.94
CA ASP A 70 -3.00 -5.48 -10.48
C ASP A 70 -1.78 -4.67 -10.05
N SER A 71 -0.80 -5.31 -9.42
CA SER A 71 0.46 -4.65 -9.05
C SER A 71 1.34 -4.34 -10.26
N LEU A 72 1.32 -5.19 -11.30
CA LEU A 72 2.00 -4.92 -12.57
C LEU A 72 1.37 -3.71 -13.28
N ILE A 73 0.04 -3.71 -13.39
CA ILE A 73 -0.73 -2.64 -14.03
C ILE A 73 -0.49 -1.30 -13.31
N ALA A 74 -0.46 -1.32 -11.98
CA ALA A 74 -0.24 -0.12 -11.16
C ALA A 74 1.12 0.57 -11.44
N ILE A 75 2.13 -0.20 -11.83
CA ILE A 75 3.46 0.31 -12.21
C ILE A 75 3.64 0.46 -13.72
N GLY A 76 2.54 0.36 -14.50
CA GLY A 76 2.54 0.58 -15.95
C GLY A 76 2.93 -0.63 -16.79
N VAL A 77 3.01 -1.82 -16.21
CA VAL A 77 3.37 -3.07 -16.91
C VAL A 77 2.11 -3.89 -17.18
N ILE A 78 1.85 -4.18 -18.45
CA ILE A 78 0.71 -5.01 -18.85
C ILE A 78 1.21 -6.43 -19.16
N PRO A 79 0.75 -7.46 -18.44
CA PRO A 79 1.14 -8.84 -18.73
C PRO A 79 0.54 -9.29 -20.07
N ILE A 80 1.16 -10.29 -20.71
CA ILE A 80 0.65 -10.87 -21.96
C ILE A 80 -0.48 -11.87 -21.72
N ALA A 81 -0.55 -12.43 -20.51
CA ALA A 81 -1.63 -13.32 -20.09
C ALA A 81 -1.81 -13.27 -18.57
N VAL A 82 -3.05 -13.47 -18.14
CA VAL A 82 -3.46 -13.54 -16.72
C VAL A 82 -4.34 -14.76 -16.51
N THR A 83 -4.37 -15.28 -15.29
CA THR A 83 -5.21 -16.44 -14.95
C THR A 83 -6.53 -15.99 -14.32
N GLU A 84 -7.64 -16.53 -14.84
CA GLU A 84 -8.96 -16.34 -14.21
C GLU A 84 -8.99 -17.11 -12.88
N PRO A 85 -9.24 -16.41 -11.73
CA PRO A 85 -9.32 -17.08 -10.44
C PRO A 85 -10.51 -18.04 -10.36
N GLN A 86 -10.31 -19.23 -9.79
CA GLN A 86 -11.38 -20.23 -9.61
C GLN A 86 -12.51 -19.76 -8.69
N SER A 87 -12.18 -18.92 -7.72
CA SER A 87 -13.12 -18.35 -6.75
C SER A 87 -13.87 -17.13 -7.28
N SER A 88 -13.65 -16.73 -8.53
CA SER A 88 -14.35 -15.60 -9.12
C SER A 88 -15.84 -15.85 -9.17
N THR A 89 -16.61 -15.07 -8.41
CA THR A 89 -18.09 -15.11 -8.38
C THR A 89 -18.71 -14.16 -9.38
N GLY A 90 -17.89 -13.23 -9.92
CA GLY A 90 -18.28 -12.21 -10.89
C GLY A 90 -17.68 -12.43 -12.28
N SER A 91 -17.79 -11.41 -13.14
CA SER A 91 -17.14 -11.41 -14.46
C SER A 91 -15.63 -11.17 -14.30
N PHE A 92 -14.82 -11.98 -14.98
CA PHE A 92 -13.38 -11.75 -15.13
C PHE A 92 -13.08 -11.22 -16.54
N PRO A 93 -12.26 -10.21 -16.73
CA PRO A 93 -11.56 -9.38 -15.72
C PRO A 93 -12.53 -8.52 -14.86
N PRO A 94 -12.12 -8.23 -13.59
CA PRO A 94 -12.95 -7.45 -12.70
C PRO A 94 -13.06 -5.97 -13.16
N PRO A 95 -14.05 -5.20 -12.64
CA PRO A 95 -14.33 -3.84 -13.12
C PRO A 95 -13.10 -2.92 -13.13
N TRP A 96 -12.24 -2.98 -12.12
CA TRP A 96 -11.09 -2.08 -11.97
C TRP A 96 -9.94 -2.35 -12.93
N SER A 97 -9.75 -3.58 -13.42
CA SER A 97 -8.66 -3.95 -14.35
C SER A 97 -9.14 -4.24 -15.78
N LYS A 98 -10.46 -4.31 -16.02
CA LYS A 98 -11.07 -4.72 -17.30
C LYS A 98 -10.52 -3.95 -18.51
N GLU A 99 -10.33 -2.65 -18.38
CA GLU A 99 -9.86 -1.81 -19.48
C GLU A 99 -8.41 -2.13 -19.85
N PHE A 100 -7.56 -2.35 -18.87
CA PHE A 100 -6.14 -2.71 -19.05
C PHE A 100 -5.98 -4.10 -19.67
N LEU A 101 -6.88 -5.03 -19.33
CA LEU A 101 -6.81 -6.42 -19.75
C LEU A 101 -7.59 -6.72 -21.04
N ARG A 102 -8.09 -5.70 -21.74
CA ARG A 102 -8.92 -5.86 -22.93
C ARG A 102 -8.30 -6.73 -24.04
N ASN A 103 -6.98 -6.67 -24.20
CA ASN A 103 -6.21 -7.38 -25.21
C ASN A 103 -5.24 -8.40 -24.61
N VAL A 104 -5.43 -8.77 -23.35
CA VAL A 104 -4.60 -9.72 -22.63
C VAL A 104 -5.24 -11.10 -22.72
N GLU A 105 -4.43 -12.14 -22.90
CA GLU A 105 -4.92 -13.52 -22.94
C GLU A 105 -5.42 -13.95 -21.54
N ILE A 106 -6.60 -14.55 -21.49
CA ILE A 106 -7.15 -15.09 -20.26
C ILE A 106 -6.89 -16.59 -20.21
N LEU A 107 -5.98 -16.99 -19.36
CA LEU A 107 -5.70 -18.39 -19.09
C LEU A 107 -6.77 -18.97 -18.17
N ARG A 108 -7.36 -20.09 -18.59
CA ARG A 108 -8.33 -20.83 -17.78
C ARG A 108 -7.71 -22.15 -17.33
N PRO A 109 -8.10 -22.64 -16.16
CA PRO A 109 -7.68 -23.97 -15.73
C PRO A 109 -7.94 -25.03 -16.80
N ALA A 110 -7.01 -25.97 -16.97
CA ALA A 110 -7.14 -27.05 -17.94
C ALA A 110 -8.32 -27.97 -17.63
N ASN A 111 -8.65 -28.12 -16.35
CA ASN A 111 -9.71 -28.98 -15.84
C ASN A 111 -10.50 -28.32 -14.70
N VAL A 112 -11.60 -28.95 -14.33
CA VAL A 112 -12.47 -28.51 -13.21
C VAL A 112 -11.75 -28.54 -11.85
N ASP A 113 -10.68 -29.29 -11.72
CA ASP A 113 -9.83 -29.37 -10.53
C ASP A 113 -8.83 -28.21 -10.39
N GLY A 114 -8.82 -27.29 -11.37
CA GLY A 114 -7.93 -26.12 -11.37
C GLY A 114 -6.51 -26.40 -11.82
N SER A 115 -6.28 -27.50 -12.51
CA SER A 115 -4.95 -27.85 -13.02
C SER A 115 -4.42 -26.79 -14.02
N ILE A 116 -3.10 -26.55 -13.95
CA ILE A 116 -2.41 -25.56 -14.80
C ILE A 116 -2.29 -26.13 -16.22
N ASP A 117 -2.64 -25.33 -17.24
CA ASP A 117 -2.39 -25.65 -18.64
C ASP A 117 -0.99 -25.20 -19.07
N TYR A 118 0.00 -26.03 -18.77
CA TYR A 118 1.42 -25.78 -19.15
C TYR A 118 1.59 -25.65 -20.68
N GLY A 119 0.77 -26.36 -21.45
CA GLY A 119 0.81 -26.31 -22.92
C GLY A 119 0.33 -24.96 -23.45
N ALA A 120 -0.71 -24.37 -22.86
CA ALA A 120 -1.15 -23.02 -23.20
C ALA A 120 -0.10 -21.97 -22.82
N ILE A 121 0.48 -22.08 -21.61
CA ILE A 121 1.56 -21.18 -21.14
C ILE A 121 2.76 -21.26 -22.08
N ALA A 122 3.27 -22.43 -22.39
CA ALA A 122 4.43 -22.62 -23.27
C ALA A 122 4.23 -22.03 -24.68
N LYS A 123 3.02 -22.12 -25.25
CA LYS A 123 2.67 -21.50 -26.56
C LYS A 123 2.82 -20.00 -26.55
N LEU A 124 2.60 -19.35 -25.42
CA LEU A 124 2.73 -17.91 -25.26
C LEU A 124 4.20 -17.47 -25.20
N ARG A 125 5.14 -18.38 -25.01
CA ARG A 125 6.58 -18.12 -24.90
C ARG A 125 6.88 -16.96 -23.94
N PRO A 126 6.50 -17.08 -22.65
CA PRO A 126 6.82 -16.07 -21.65
C PRO A 126 8.33 -15.99 -21.44
N ASP A 127 8.81 -14.84 -21.00
CA ASP A 127 10.16 -14.65 -20.48
C ASP A 127 10.19 -14.55 -18.94
N LEU A 128 9.02 -14.35 -18.33
CA LEU A 128 8.83 -14.39 -16.90
C LEU A 128 7.43 -14.91 -16.57
N ILE A 129 7.36 -15.81 -15.58
CA ILE A 129 6.12 -16.27 -14.98
C ILE A 129 6.07 -15.77 -13.53
N MET A 130 5.02 -15.05 -13.16
CA MET A 130 4.74 -14.64 -11.79
C MET A 130 3.64 -15.53 -11.21
N ALA A 131 3.89 -16.07 -10.02
CA ALA A 131 2.98 -16.94 -9.28
C ALA A 131 3.09 -16.68 -7.78
N THR A 132 3.07 -15.38 -7.42
CA THR A 132 3.34 -14.90 -6.05
C THR A 132 2.10 -14.96 -5.17
N GLN A 133 0.91 -15.01 -5.79
CA GLN A 133 -0.39 -15.09 -5.12
C GLN A 133 -1.08 -16.45 -5.33
N THR A 134 -0.31 -17.49 -5.61
CA THR A 134 -0.82 -18.85 -5.71
C THR A 134 0.14 -19.86 -5.07
N GLU A 135 -0.42 -20.90 -4.49
CA GLU A 135 0.39 -21.98 -3.95
C GLU A 135 0.71 -23.00 -5.05
N LEU A 136 1.99 -23.17 -5.32
CA LEU A 136 2.48 -24.20 -6.22
C LEU A 136 3.10 -25.35 -5.42
N THR A 137 2.91 -26.59 -5.87
CA THR A 137 3.74 -27.71 -5.45
C THR A 137 5.13 -27.60 -6.07
N LEU A 138 6.11 -28.34 -5.54
CA LEU A 138 7.44 -28.39 -6.15
C LEU A 138 7.38 -28.85 -7.61
N GLU A 139 6.59 -29.87 -7.91
CA GLU A 139 6.41 -30.39 -9.26
C GLU A 139 5.84 -29.33 -10.21
N GLN A 140 4.83 -28.59 -9.78
CA GLN A 140 4.26 -27.47 -10.56
C GLN A 140 5.27 -26.34 -10.81
N TYR A 141 6.05 -26.00 -9.78
CA TYR A 141 7.10 -25.01 -9.89
C TYR A 141 8.21 -25.45 -10.89
N GLU A 142 8.65 -26.73 -10.82
CA GLU A 142 9.66 -27.27 -11.73
C GLU A 142 9.16 -27.30 -13.17
N GLU A 143 7.90 -27.68 -13.39
CA GLU A 143 7.28 -27.69 -14.72
C GLU A 143 7.19 -26.27 -15.32
N LEU A 144 6.70 -25.29 -14.53
CA LEU A 144 6.65 -23.89 -14.95
C LEU A 144 8.07 -23.33 -15.22
N SER A 145 9.02 -23.63 -14.35
CA SER A 145 10.42 -23.20 -14.48
C SER A 145 11.11 -23.81 -15.71
N SER A 146 10.62 -24.94 -16.22
CA SER A 146 11.08 -25.51 -17.49
C SER A 146 10.62 -24.69 -18.71
N ILE A 147 9.56 -23.89 -18.57
CA ILE A 147 9.03 -23.02 -19.62
C ILE A 147 9.70 -21.63 -19.58
N ALA A 148 9.73 -21.00 -18.39
CA ALA A 148 10.36 -19.70 -18.17
C ALA A 148 10.73 -19.52 -16.69
N PRO A 149 11.65 -18.59 -16.35
CA PRO A 149 11.90 -18.22 -14.98
C PRO A 149 10.59 -17.93 -14.22
N THR A 150 10.38 -18.62 -13.10
CA THR A 150 9.12 -18.57 -12.34
C THR A 150 9.37 -17.99 -10.96
N VAL A 151 8.77 -16.83 -10.68
CA VAL A 151 8.83 -16.14 -9.39
C VAL A 151 7.61 -16.54 -8.58
N ILE A 152 7.84 -17.06 -7.37
CA ILE A 152 6.80 -17.37 -6.39
C ILE A 152 6.98 -16.50 -5.15
N GLN A 153 6.00 -16.53 -4.25
CA GLN A 153 6.06 -15.79 -2.99
C GLN A 153 7.37 -16.08 -2.24
N PRO A 154 8.09 -15.03 -1.79
CA PRO A 154 9.28 -15.20 -0.96
C PRO A 154 8.91 -15.77 0.41
N GLY A 155 9.87 -16.43 1.07
CA GLY A 155 9.70 -16.97 2.41
C GLY A 155 9.33 -18.45 2.46
N SER A 156 8.72 -18.86 3.57
CA SER A 156 8.35 -20.25 3.86
C SER A 156 6.90 -20.56 3.45
N PRO A 157 6.52 -21.86 3.38
CA PRO A 157 5.13 -22.27 3.02
C PRO A 157 4.04 -21.69 3.93
N ASN A 158 4.38 -21.26 5.14
CA ASN A 158 3.44 -20.69 6.11
C ASN A 158 3.59 -19.16 6.23
N SER A 159 4.23 -18.51 5.26
CA SER A 159 4.29 -17.05 5.24
C SER A 159 2.89 -16.48 5.07
N PRO A 160 2.53 -15.43 5.82
CA PRO A 160 1.22 -14.80 5.68
C PRO A 160 1.06 -14.24 4.26
N GLU A 161 -0.17 -14.17 3.81
CA GLU A 161 -0.55 -13.53 2.56
C GLU A 161 -0.04 -12.08 2.54
N MET A 162 0.59 -11.67 1.44
CA MET A 162 1.14 -10.33 1.30
C MET A 162 0.02 -9.28 1.31
N SER A 163 0.24 -8.18 2.01
CA SER A 163 -0.62 -7.00 1.86
C SER A 163 -0.48 -6.44 0.45
N TRP A 164 -1.43 -5.62 0.02
CA TRP A 164 -1.35 -4.96 -1.28
C TRP A 164 -0.08 -4.10 -1.43
N GLN A 165 0.37 -3.44 -0.34
CA GLN A 165 1.62 -2.68 -0.32
C GLN A 165 2.83 -3.59 -0.54
N THR A 166 2.94 -4.64 0.30
CA THR A 166 4.06 -5.59 0.23
C THR A 166 4.13 -6.28 -1.12
N HIS A 167 2.95 -6.62 -1.70
CA HIS A 167 2.91 -7.21 -3.03
C HIS A 167 3.36 -6.22 -4.12
N ALA A 168 2.90 -4.97 -4.08
CA ALA A 168 3.33 -3.94 -5.02
C ALA A 168 4.84 -3.64 -4.90
N GLU A 169 5.38 -3.54 -3.68
CA GLU A 169 6.82 -3.39 -3.43
C GLU A 169 7.61 -4.59 -4.00
N PHE A 170 7.11 -5.80 -3.77
CA PHE A 170 7.75 -7.01 -4.25
C PHE A 170 7.77 -7.08 -5.77
N VAL A 171 6.66 -6.76 -6.44
CA VAL A 171 6.59 -6.69 -7.91
C VAL A 171 7.53 -5.62 -8.46
N GLY A 172 7.59 -4.44 -7.83
CA GLY A 172 8.57 -3.40 -8.18
C GLY A 172 10.00 -3.90 -8.07
N HIS A 173 10.33 -4.62 -6.99
CA HIS A 173 11.66 -5.21 -6.80
C HIS A 173 11.98 -6.28 -7.86
N VAL A 174 11.04 -7.16 -8.19
CA VAL A 174 11.21 -8.20 -9.22
C VAL A 174 11.56 -7.59 -10.58
N LEU A 175 11.00 -6.42 -10.90
CA LEU A 175 11.13 -5.77 -12.22
C LEU A 175 12.15 -4.62 -12.27
N ASP A 176 12.90 -4.34 -11.20
CA ASP A 176 13.79 -3.14 -11.06
C ASP A 176 13.01 -1.81 -11.24
N LEU A 177 11.74 -1.78 -10.75
CA LEU A 177 10.81 -0.65 -10.83
C LEU A 177 10.36 -0.21 -9.41
N GLU A 178 11.29 -0.18 -8.46
CA GLU A 178 11.01 0.20 -7.06
C GLU A 178 10.50 1.65 -6.94
N SER A 179 10.97 2.54 -7.79
CA SER A 179 10.49 3.94 -7.82
C SER A 179 9.03 4.03 -8.22
N GLU A 180 8.63 3.30 -9.28
CA GLU A 180 7.28 3.27 -9.81
C GLU A 180 6.31 2.63 -8.81
N SER A 181 6.73 1.52 -8.17
CA SER A 181 5.92 0.87 -7.15
C SER A 181 5.77 1.73 -5.89
N GLY A 182 6.85 2.37 -5.44
CA GLY A 182 6.80 3.33 -4.33
C GLY A 182 5.83 4.49 -4.62
N GLN A 183 5.88 5.07 -5.82
CA GLN A 183 4.96 6.13 -6.22
C GLN A 183 3.50 5.63 -6.28
N ALA A 184 3.24 4.45 -6.83
CA ALA A 184 1.90 3.87 -6.90
C ALA A 184 1.32 3.62 -5.48
N ILE A 185 2.15 3.13 -4.56
CA ILE A 185 1.77 2.92 -3.15
C ILE A 185 1.42 4.25 -2.49
N LEU A 186 2.25 5.27 -2.62
CA LEU A 186 2.00 6.59 -2.04
C LEU A 186 0.69 7.21 -2.55
N VAL A 187 0.44 7.15 -3.85
CA VAL A 187 -0.82 7.64 -4.45
C VAL A 187 -2.03 6.88 -3.90
N THR A 188 -1.92 5.56 -3.74
CA THR A 188 -3.01 4.75 -3.20
C THR A 188 -3.26 5.04 -1.72
N GLN A 189 -2.21 5.21 -0.92
CA GLN A 189 -2.31 5.61 0.50
C GLN A 189 -2.95 6.99 0.65
N ALA A 190 -2.57 7.95 -0.19
CA ALA A 190 -3.20 9.27 -0.21
C ALA A 190 -4.69 9.18 -0.55
N SER A 191 -5.08 8.31 -1.49
CA SER A 191 -6.47 8.08 -1.85
C SER A 191 -7.29 7.49 -0.68
N ILE A 192 -6.70 6.55 0.09
CA ILE A 192 -7.32 6.02 1.31
C ILE A 192 -7.53 7.16 2.31
N PHE A 193 -6.49 7.96 2.57
CA PHE A 193 -6.56 9.09 3.49
C PHE A 193 -7.65 10.09 3.08
N ASP A 194 -7.70 10.46 1.79
CA ASP A 194 -8.70 11.40 1.29
C ASP A 194 -10.12 10.86 1.42
N ALA A 195 -10.31 9.56 1.23
CA ALA A 195 -11.62 8.92 1.36
C ALA A 195 -12.12 8.88 2.82
N ILE A 196 -11.23 8.68 3.80
CA ILE A 196 -11.62 8.60 5.22
C ILE A 196 -11.68 9.95 5.92
N ARG A 197 -10.92 10.95 5.45
CA ARG A 197 -10.85 12.28 6.06
C ARG A 197 -12.20 12.95 6.31
N PRO A 198 -13.21 12.87 5.40
CA PRO A 198 -14.54 13.43 5.65
C PRO A 198 -15.35 12.64 6.69
N HIS A 199 -14.90 11.45 7.09
CA HIS A 199 -15.65 10.49 7.90
C HIS A 199 -14.92 10.13 9.21
N PRO A 200 -14.68 11.09 10.11
CA PRO A 200 -13.94 10.84 11.37
C PRO A 200 -14.60 9.78 12.24
N ALA A 201 -15.88 9.54 12.02
CA ALA A 201 -16.69 8.52 12.63
C ALA A 201 -16.22 7.08 12.42
N LEU A 202 -15.49 6.83 11.34
CA LEU A 202 -14.94 5.50 11.07
C LEU A 202 -13.91 5.07 12.12
N LYS A 203 -13.21 6.05 12.71
CA LYS A 203 -12.16 5.77 13.67
C LYS A 203 -12.70 5.24 14.99
N GLY A 204 -12.26 4.05 15.35
CA GLY A 204 -12.64 3.38 16.59
C GLY A 204 -13.94 2.59 16.51
N SER A 205 -14.74 2.76 15.44
CA SER A 205 -15.94 1.94 15.24
C SER A 205 -15.59 0.49 14.98
N THR A 206 -16.32 -0.41 15.58
CA THR A 206 -16.10 -1.84 15.46
C THR A 206 -16.71 -2.40 14.19
N PHE A 207 -16.09 -3.43 13.61
CA PHE A 207 -16.60 -4.06 12.39
C PHE A 207 -16.51 -5.58 12.43
N ALA A 208 -17.36 -6.22 11.61
CA ALA A 208 -17.20 -7.61 11.21
C ALA A 208 -17.50 -7.75 9.71
N HIS A 209 -16.86 -8.72 9.07
CA HIS A 209 -17.10 -9.06 7.67
C HIS A 209 -17.51 -10.53 7.59
N ILE A 210 -18.67 -10.79 7.01
CA ILE A 210 -19.19 -12.14 6.86
C ILE A 210 -19.56 -12.45 5.40
N LYS A 211 -19.39 -13.70 5.02
CA LYS A 211 -19.83 -14.24 3.74
C LYS A 211 -20.90 -15.30 3.98
N VAL A 212 -21.99 -15.21 3.25
CA VAL A 212 -23.08 -16.17 3.34
C VAL A 212 -23.11 -17.00 2.05
N ASN A 213 -22.98 -18.31 2.17
CA ASN A 213 -23.08 -19.21 1.04
C ASN A 213 -24.52 -19.71 0.83
N GLU A 214 -24.75 -20.47 -0.25
CA GLU A 214 -26.06 -21.05 -0.60
C GLU A 214 -26.65 -22.02 0.45
N ARG A 215 -25.83 -22.47 1.41
CA ARG A 215 -26.24 -23.33 2.52
C ARG A 215 -26.51 -22.55 3.80
N GLU A 216 -26.59 -21.22 3.70
CA GLU A 216 -26.71 -20.28 4.83
C GLU A 216 -25.60 -20.45 5.88
N VAL A 217 -24.44 -20.98 5.48
CA VAL A 217 -23.26 -21.04 6.33
C VAL A 217 -22.55 -19.70 6.28
N LEU A 218 -22.36 -19.13 7.46
CA LEU A 218 -21.64 -17.88 7.64
C LEU A 218 -20.13 -18.17 7.72
N GLN A 219 -19.36 -17.47 6.93
CA GLN A 219 -17.91 -17.43 7.06
C GLN A 219 -17.53 -16.01 7.55
N ILE A 220 -16.78 -15.97 8.64
CA ILE A 220 -16.33 -14.71 9.22
C ILE A 220 -14.87 -14.51 8.86
N GLY A 221 -14.54 -13.35 8.31
CA GLY A 221 -13.16 -12.93 8.12
C GLY A 221 -12.50 -12.70 9.48
N GLY A 222 -11.44 -13.48 9.78
CA GLY A 222 -10.67 -13.32 11.01
C GLY A 222 -9.91 -11.98 11.03
N GLY A 223 -9.50 -11.53 12.22
CA GLY A 223 -8.82 -10.25 12.39
C GLY A 223 -7.52 -10.08 11.61
N LYS A 224 -6.96 -11.16 11.07
CA LYS A 224 -5.74 -11.16 10.22
C LYS A 224 -6.02 -11.28 8.72
N SER A 225 -7.28 -11.46 8.31
CA SER A 225 -7.66 -11.56 6.91
C SER A 225 -7.32 -10.27 6.13
N LEU A 226 -7.23 -10.35 4.80
CA LEU A 226 -6.97 -9.17 3.96
C LEU A 226 -8.08 -8.13 4.12
N SER A 227 -9.35 -8.55 4.14
CA SER A 227 -10.48 -7.66 4.34
C SER A 227 -10.39 -6.93 5.69
N SER A 228 -10.05 -7.65 6.78
CA SER A 228 -9.88 -7.04 8.10
C SER A 228 -8.72 -6.04 8.15
N ARG A 229 -7.63 -6.30 7.42
CA ARG A 229 -6.53 -5.33 7.29
C ARG A 229 -6.99 -4.06 6.57
N PHE A 230 -7.80 -4.19 5.52
CA PHE A 230 -8.38 -3.04 4.81
C PHE A 230 -9.29 -2.21 5.72
N PHE A 231 -10.24 -2.83 6.41
CA PHE A 231 -11.14 -2.11 7.31
C PHE A 231 -10.37 -1.36 8.44
N ARG A 232 -9.28 -1.95 8.93
CA ARG A 232 -8.39 -1.26 9.87
C ARG A 232 -7.68 -0.05 9.26
N GLN A 233 -7.32 -0.10 7.97
CA GLN A 233 -6.76 1.08 7.27
C GLN A 233 -7.78 2.22 7.16
N LEU A 234 -9.07 1.90 7.23
CA LEU A 234 -10.14 2.91 7.32
C LEU A 234 -10.32 3.47 8.76
N GLY A 235 -9.58 2.96 9.73
CA GLY A 235 -9.69 3.35 11.15
C GLY A 235 -10.67 2.52 11.96
N LEU A 236 -11.29 1.49 11.36
CA LEU A 236 -12.20 0.59 12.05
C LEU A 236 -11.44 -0.42 12.95
N VAL A 237 -12.08 -0.90 13.99
CA VAL A 237 -11.51 -1.84 14.97
C VAL A 237 -12.15 -3.22 14.84
N TYR A 238 -11.34 -4.25 14.71
CA TYR A 238 -11.81 -5.63 14.80
C TYR A 238 -11.97 -6.02 16.27
N PRO A 239 -13.16 -6.46 16.73
CA PRO A 239 -13.40 -6.76 18.14
C PRO A 239 -12.53 -7.91 18.65
N SER A 240 -11.85 -7.71 19.79
CA SER A 240 -10.96 -8.71 20.37
C SER A 240 -11.68 -10.00 20.78
N ASN A 241 -12.92 -9.91 21.24
CA ASN A 241 -13.75 -11.08 21.55
C ASN A 241 -14.01 -11.97 20.32
N LEU A 242 -14.16 -11.39 19.13
CA LEU A 242 -14.26 -12.16 17.88
C LEU A 242 -12.93 -12.81 17.50
N ASP A 243 -11.80 -12.12 17.70
CA ASP A 243 -10.46 -12.64 17.39
C ASP A 243 -10.09 -13.81 18.31
N ASP A 244 -10.44 -13.73 19.59
CA ASP A 244 -10.25 -14.82 20.57
C ASP A 244 -11.09 -16.06 20.24
N GLU A 245 -12.30 -15.87 19.74
CA GLU A 245 -13.20 -16.97 19.36
C GLU A 245 -12.79 -17.64 18.04
N ILE A 246 -12.26 -16.87 17.08
CA ILE A 246 -11.96 -17.30 15.71
C ILE A 246 -10.49 -17.74 15.57
N GLY A 247 -9.63 -17.41 16.54
CA GLY A 247 -8.20 -17.76 16.49
C GLY A 247 -7.41 -17.06 15.38
N GLY A 248 -7.92 -15.93 14.89
CA GLY A 248 -7.27 -15.07 13.91
C GLY A 248 -7.26 -15.57 12.46
N ALA A 249 -7.90 -16.72 12.17
CA ALA A 249 -8.09 -17.27 10.82
C ALA A 249 -9.55 -17.08 10.35
N ASP A 250 -9.80 -17.27 9.07
CA ASP A 250 -11.18 -17.30 8.55
C ASP A 250 -11.90 -18.52 9.13
N TRP A 251 -13.13 -18.35 9.57
CA TRP A 251 -13.87 -19.40 10.26
C TRP A 251 -15.29 -19.58 9.73
N SER A 252 -15.73 -20.85 9.62
CA SER A 252 -17.11 -21.19 9.28
C SER A 252 -17.91 -21.37 10.55
N MET A 253 -18.92 -20.56 10.76
CA MET A 253 -19.76 -20.54 11.95
C MET A 253 -21.13 -21.15 11.69
N MET A 254 -21.57 -22.03 12.56
CA MET A 254 -22.99 -22.35 12.67
C MET A 254 -23.69 -21.27 13.51
N THR A 255 -24.91 -20.95 13.16
CA THR A 255 -25.74 -19.79 13.60
C THR A 255 -25.90 -19.56 15.10
N GLU A 256 -25.40 -20.45 15.97
CA GLU A 256 -25.61 -20.39 17.41
C GLU A 256 -24.75 -19.36 18.18
N LYS A 257 -23.74 -18.76 17.53
CA LYS A 257 -22.81 -17.79 18.17
C LYS A 257 -22.89 -16.37 17.62
N LEU A 258 -23.99 -16.02 16.97
CA LEU A 258 -24.15 -14.76 16.24
C LEU A 258 -24.37 -13.54 17.13
N GLU A 259 -24.62 -13.74 18.44
CA GLU A 259 -24.87 -12.61 19.36
C GLU A 259 -23.67 -11.63 19.44
N SER A 260 -22.44 -12.15 19.33
CA SER A 260 -21.24 -11.29 19.30
C SER A 260 -21.11 -10.45 18.04
N LEU A 261 -21.71 -10.86 16.91
CA LEU A 261 -21.76 -10.07 15.66
C LEU A 261 -22.77 -8.91 15.75
N LEU A 262 -23.77 -9.03 16.63
CA LEU A 262 -24.78 -7.97 16.84
C LEU A 262 -24.20 -6.74 17.55
N ALA A 263 -23.06 -6.88 18.19
CA ALA A 263 -22.44 -5.83 18.99
C ALA A 263 -21.43 -4.97 18.19
N VAL A 264 -21.32 -5.18 16.86
CA VAL A 264 -20.43 -4.36 16.03
C VAL A 264 -21.16 -3.16 15.44
N ASP A 265 -20.44 -2.05 15.25
CA ASP A 265 -21.00 -0.83 14.67
C ASP A 265 -21.23 -0.97 13.16
N VAL A 266 -20.46 -1.83 12.48
CA VAL A 266 -20.55 -2.10 11.04
C VAL A 266 -20.49 -3.59 10.77
N LEU A 267 -21.53 -4.12 10.15
CA LEU A 267 -21.55 -5.51 9.69
C LEU A 267 -21.61 -5.55 8.15
N VAL A 268 -20.50 -5.95 7.51
CA VAL A 268 -20.44 -6.14 6.06
C VAL A 268 -20.81 -7.58 5.70
N VAL A 269 -21.83 -7.75 4.88
CA VAL A 269 -22.40 -9.05 4.53
C VAL A 269 -22.31 -9.30 3.03
N GLU A 270 -21.45 -10.22 2.62
CA GLU A 270 -21.42 -10.72 1.24
C GLU A 270 -22.46 -11.83 1.06
N SER A 271 -23.39 -11.66 0.16
CA SER A 271 -24.40 -12.69 -0.16
C SER A 271 -24.87 -12.62 -1.59
N ASP A 272 -25.47 -13.72 -2.08
CA ASP A 272 -26.28 -13.68 -3.28
C ASP A 272 -27.54 -12.83 -3.01
N PRO A 273 -27.85 -11.81 -3.85
CA PRO A 273 -29.05 -11.00 -3.69
C PRO A 273 -30.36 -11.84 -3.63
N ALA A 274 -30.40 -12.97 -4.35
CA ALA A 274 -31.56 -13.86 -4.34
C ALA A 274 -31.81 -14.54 -2.98
N LEU A 275 -30.78 -14.68 -2.16
CA LEU A 275 -30.88 -15.29 -0.82
C LEU A 275 -31.23 -14.28 0.27
N ARG A 276 -31.13 -12.96 0.01
CA ARG A 276 -31.26 -11.92 1.02
C ARG A 276 -32.58 -12.01 1.82
N ASN A 277 -33.72 -12.20 1.14
CA ASN A 277 -35.01 -12.28 1.82
C ASN A 277 -35.10 -13.52 2.72
N SER A 278 -34.65 -14.68 2.24
CA SER A 278 -34.58 -15.90 3.05
C SER A 278 -33.66 -15.76 4.25
N LEU A 279 -32.53 -15.05 4.06
CA LEU A 279 -31.58 -14.75 5.15
C LEU A 279 -32.20 -13.84 6.20
N LEU A 280 -32.94 -12.79 5.81
CA LEU A 280 -33.60 -11.90 6.74
C LEU A 280 -34.71 -12.63 7.51
N ASP A 281 -35.46 -13.51 6.87
CA ASP A 281 -36.49 -14.33 7.50
C ASP A 281 -35.89 -15.32 8.52
N SER A 282 -34.74 -15.93 8.19
CA SER A 282 -34.07 -16.93 9.04
C SER A 282 -33.11 -16.33 10.07
N GLN A 283 -32.60 -15.12 9.80
CA GLN A 283 -31.57 -14.43 10.57
C GLN A 283 -31.98 -12.94 10.83
N PRO A 284 -32.93 -12.66 11.72
CA PRO A 284 -33.43 -11.30 11.95
C PRO A 284 -32.33 -10.31 12.40
N PHE A 285 -31.19 -10.79 12.92
CA PHE A 285 -30.06 -9.93 13.29
C PHE A 285 -29.40 -9.24 12.09
N LEU A 286 -29.72 -9.61 10.85
CA LEU A 286 -29.26 -8.96 9.63
C LEU A 286 -30.16 -7.80 9.17
N GLU A 287 -31.26 -7.50 9.89
CA GLU A 287 -32.12 -6.34 9.62
C GLU A 287 -31.57 -4.98 10.08
N PRO A 288 -30.68 -4.87 11.10
CA PRO A 288 -30.25 -3.58 11.62
C PRO A 288 -29.69 -2.63 10.58
N GLU A 289 -29.81 -1.33 10.85
CA GLU A 289 -29.32 -0.24 10.00
C GLU A 289 -27.79 -0.24 9.82
N ASN A 290 -27.05 -0.98 10.68
CA ASN A 290 -25.60 -1.12 10.62
C ASN A 290 -25.12 -2.23 9.65
N VAL A 291 -26.02 -2.90 8.94
CA VAL A 291 -25.70 -3.95 7.97
C VAL A 291 -25.49 -3.36 6.57
N ILE A 292 -24.33 -3.64 6.00
CA ILE A 292 -23.98 -3.27 4.63
C ILE A 292 -23.93 -4.53 3.77
N TRP A 293 -24.83 -4.59 2.83
CA TRP A 293 -24.89 -5.70 1.90
C TRP A 293 -23.95 -5.50 0.72
N VAL A 294 -23.13 -6.51 0.46
CA VAL A 294 -22.27 -6.61 -0.72
C VAL A 294 -22.78 -7.74 -1.58
N ASP A 295 -23.33 -7.38 -2.75
CA ASP A 295 -23.95 -8.35 -3.66
C ASP A 295 -22.86 -9.20 -4.34
N ARG A 296 -23.01 -10.52 -4.26
CA ARG A 296 -22.14 -11.45 -4.95
C ARG A 296 -22.22 -11.24 -6.45
N GLY A 297 -21.08 -11.17 -7.13
CA GLY A 297 -20.97 -10.90 -8.56
C GLY A 297 -21.06 -9.43 -8.96
N SER A 298 -21.16 -8.50 -8.00
CA SER A 298 -21.12 -7.05 -8.27
C SER A 298 -19.72 -6.55 -8.63
N GLY A 299 -18.67 -7.32 -8.33
CA GLY A 299 -17.27 -6.89 -8.37
C GLY A 299 -16.80 -6.30 -7.04
N LEU A 300 -17.69 -5.70 -6.25
CA LEU A 300 -17.38 -5.22 -4.90
C LEU A 300 -17.08 -6.38 -3.95
N ASP A 301 -17.82 -7.48 -4.05
CA ASP A 301 -17.54 -8.75 -3.34
C ASP A 301 -16.12 -9.26 -3.62
N THR A 302 -15.74 -9.24 -4.89
CA THR A 302 -14.37 -9.61 -5.29
C THR A 302 -13.34 -8.65 -4.73
N ALA A 303 -13.60 -7.34 -4.76
CA ALA A 303 -12.71 -6.31 -4.23
C ALA A 303 -12.51 -6.43 -2.72
N VAL A 304 -13.56 -6.69 -1.93
CA VAL A 304 -13.48 -6.90 -0.47
C VAL A 304 -12.72 -8.17 -0.12
N SER A 305 -12.87 -9.22 -0.94
CA SER A 305 -12.22 -10.52 -0.73
C SER A 305 -10.78 -10.57 -1.22
N SER A 306 -10.42 -9.71 -2.19
CA SER A 306 -9.10 -9.70 -2.84
C SER A 306 -8.57 -8.27 -2.91
N ILE A 307 -8.08 -7.78 -1.76
CA ILE A 307 -7.57 -6.42 -1.62
C ILE A 307 -6.27 -6.26 -2.40
N THR A 308 -6.34 -5.53 -3.50
CA THR A 308 -5.18 -5.19 -4.35
C THR A 308 -5.03 -3.68 -4.49
N ILE A 309 -3.89 -3.23 -4.99
CA ILE A 309 -3.64 -1.80 -5.22
C ILE A 309 -4.67 -1.16 -6.17
N LEU A 310 -5.24 -1.91 -7.13
CA LEU A 310 -6.27 -1.39 -8.05
C LEU A 310 -7.69 -1.56 -7.50
N SER A 311 -7.99 -2.68 -6.81
CA SER A 311 -9.33 -2.92 -6.26
C SER A 311 -9.70 -1.93 -5.17
N LEU A 312 -8.71 -1.36 -4.47
CA LEU A 312 -8.92 -0.33 -3.45
C LEU A 312 -9.71 0.86 -3.95
N ARG A 313 -9.51 1.27 -5.21
CA ARG A 313 -10.27 2.38 -5.76
C ARG A 313 -11.79 2.12 -5.72
N LEU A 314 -12.22 0.93 -6.13
CA LEU A 314 -13.63 0.55 -6.10
C LEU A 314 -14.16 0.53 -4.65
N LEU A 315 -13.37 -0.01 -3.72
CA LEU A 315 -13.73 -0.04 -2.31
C LEU A 315 -13.90 1.37 -1.72
N LEU A 316 -12.99 2.28 -2.06
CA LEU A 316 -13.04 3.67 -1.58
C LEU A 316 -14.22 4.44 -2.18
N GLU A 317 -14.55 4.19 -3.45
CA GLU A 317 -15.63 4.88 -4.16
C GLU A 317 -17.02 4.33 -3.77
N GLU A 318 -17.19 3.03 -3.54
CA GLU A 318 -18.49 2.41 -3.34
C GLU A 318 -18.75 1.94 -1.91
N LEU A 319 -17.76 1.39 -1.21
CA LEU A 319 -17.97 0.80 0.12
C LEU A 319 -17.82 1.83 1.25
N VAL A 320 -16.80 2.68 1.22
CA VAL A 320 -16.54 3.65 2.27
C VAL A 320 -17.71 4.63 2.50
N PRO A 321 -18.38 5.19 1.45
CA PRO A 321 -19.56 6.02 1.67
C PRO A 321 -20.70 5.29 2.38
N ASN A 322 -20.93 4.00 2.07
CA ASN A 322 -21.97 3.20 2.70
C ASN A 322 -21.63 2.92 4.17
N ILE A 323 -20.37 2.57 4.47
CA ILE A 323 -19.90 2.40 5.85
C ILE A 323 -20.11 3.71 6.65
N SER A 324 -19.74 4.84 6.06
CA SER A 324 -19.83 6.14 6.74
C SER A 324 -21.28 6.58 7.08
N GLN A 325 -22.27 6.04 6.36
CA GLN A 325 -23.69 6.34 6.63
C GLN A 325 -24.22 5.57 7.84
N VAL A 326 -23.72 4.37 8.10
CA VAL A 326 -24.17 3.52 9.21
C VAL A 326 -23.39 3.77 10.50
N VAL A 327 -22.18 4.31 10.38
CA VAL A 327 -21.39 4.69 11.55
C VAL A 327 -21.86 6.03 12.08
N THR A 328 -22.84 6.02 12.96
CA THR A 328 -23.23 7.21 13.73
C THR A 328 -22.34 7.30 14.96
N VAL A 329 -21.26 8.02 14.86
CA VAL A 329 -20.43 8.27 16.04
C VAL A 329 -21.04 9.41 16.84
N VAL A 330 -21.39 9.08 18.06
CA VAL A 330 -21.13 10.00 19.16
C VAL A 330 -19.62 9.98 19.37
N ILE A 331 -18.89 10.84 18.66
CA ILE A 331 -17.53 11.16 19.09
C ILE A 331 -17.73 11.94 20.36
N ASP A 332 -17.58 11.28 21.50
CA ASP A 332 -17.38 12.04 22.72
C ASP A 332 -16.15 12.92 22.43
N PRO A 333 -16.29 14.23 22.56
CA PRO A 333 -15.14 15.10 22.37
C PRO A 333 -14.06 14.62 23.35
N PRO A 334 -12.77 14.68 22.95
CA PRO A 334 -11.70 14.23 23.81
C PRO A 334 -11.86 14.89 25.18
N THR A 335 -11.66 14.11 26.23
CA THR A 335 -11.66 14.63 27.59
C THR A 335 -10.61 15.74 27.73
N ALA A 336 -10.74 16.61 28.70
CA ALA A 336 -9.77 17.66 28.94
C ALA A 336 -8.34 17.10 29.17
N GLU A 337 -8.24 15.88 29.68
CA GLU A 337 -6.98 15.19 29.92
C GLU A 337 -6.37 14.64 28.63
N GLU A 338 -7.16 14.02 27.77
CA GLU A 338 -6.75 13.58 26.43
C GLU A 338 -6.32 14.76 25.54
N GLU A 339 -7.08 15.87 25.60
CA GLU A 339 -6.73 17.10 24.90
C GLU A 339 -5.40 17.68 25.39
N ALA A 340 -5.14 17.65 26.70
CA ALA A 340 -3.88 18.10 27.29
C ALA A 340 -2.71 17.21 26.85
N ALA A 341 -2.89 15.88 26.80
CA ALA A 341 -1.89 14.93 26.35
C ALA A 341 -1.57 15.13 24.87
N MET A 342 -2.57 15.21 24.00
CA MET A 342 -2.41 15.48 22.57
C MET A 342 -1.75 16.82 22.29
N LYS A 343 -2.07 17.86 23.07
CA LYS A 343 -1.44 19.18 22.97
C LYS A 343 0.04 19.12 23.33
N ALA A 344 0.40 18.45 24.43
CA ALA A 344 1.79 18.29 24.85
C ALA A 344 2.61 17.56 23.75
N PHE A 345 2.05 16.50 23.19
CA PHE A 345 2.64 15.76 22.08
C PHE A 345 2.92 16.68 20.86
N ARG A 346 1.91 17.41 20.42
CA ARG A 346 2.03 18.35 19.28
C ARG A 346 3.09 19.40 19.51
N LEU A 347 3.15 19.96 20.71
CA LEU A 347 4.16 20.97 21.07
C LEU A 347 5.59 20.42 20.98
N VAL A 348 5.82 19.19 21.45
CA VAL A 348 7.17 18.60 21.47
C VAL A 348 7.64 18.24 20.05
N TYR A 349 6.81 17.64 19.21
CA TYR A 349 7.24 17.14 17.92
C TYR A 349 7.07 18.14 16.76
N GLY A 350 6.32 19.23 16.96
CA GLY A 350 6.17 20.27 15.93
C GLY A 350 7.50 21.01 15.67
N SER A 351 7.96 21.02 14.44
CA SER A 351 9.21 21.72 14.07
C SER A 351 9.13 23.24 14.23
N GLU A 352 7.94 23.82 14.12
CA GLU A 352 7.71 25.26 14.27
C GLU A 352 7.46 25.72 15.71
N THR A 353 7.30 24.75 16.66
CA THR A 353 7.04 25.08 18.07
C THR A 353 8.26 25.76 18.68
N ILE A 354 8.07 26.93 19.27
CA ILE A 354 9.14 27.64 19.98
C ILE A 354 9.59 26.88 21.24
N TRP A 355 10.84 27.05 21.59
CA TRP A 355 11.46 26.29 22.68
C TRP A 355 10.77 26.46 24.04
N GLU A 356 10.32 27.66 24.33
CA GLU A 356 9.68 28.02 25.58
C GLU A 356 8.36 27.25 25.80
N ASP A 357 7.64 26.92 24.73
CA ASP A 357 6.39 26.16 24.78
C ASP A 357 6.67 24.64 24.78
N LYS A 358 7.77 24.21 24.14
CA LYS A 358 8.16 22.81 24.03
C LYS A 358 8.82 22.28 25.32
N ALA A 359 9.72 23.05 25.91
CA ALA A 359 10.56 22.61 27.00
C ALA A 359 9.83 22.06 28.25
N PRO A 360 8.67 22.61 28.69
CA PRO A 360 7.91 22.04 29.80
C PRO A 360 7.41 20.61 29.54
N HIS A 361 7.21 20.24 28.29
CA HIS A 361 6.70 18.96 27.86
C HIS A 361 7.77 17.95 27.43
N LEU A 362 9.03 18.25 27.71
CA LEU A 362 10.17 17.42 27.31
C LEU A 362 11.05 17.10 28.52
N GLN A 363 11.21 15.82 28.83
CA GLN A 363 12.11 15.40 29.91
C GLN A 363 13.56 15.77 29.56
N LYS A 364 14.30 16.23 30.56
CA LYS A 364 15.70 16.70 30.41
C LYS A 364 15.86 17.77 29.30
N ALA A 365 14.88 18.65 29.14
CA ALA A 365 14.85 19.67 28.10
C ALA A 365 16.17 20.44 27.95
N ASN A 366 16.83 20.78 29.07
CA ASN A 366 18.09 21.54 29.05
C ASN A 366 19.21 20.86 28.24
N GLU A 367 19.19 19.52 28.15
CA GLU A 367 20.19 18.75 27.39
C GLU A 367 19.85 18.72 25.88
N LEU A 368 18.61 19.03 25.48
CA LEU A 368 18.07 18.81 24.15
C LEU A 368 17.89 20.07 23.33
N ARG A 369 18.21 21.24 23.88
CA ARG A 369 17.95 22.53 23.22
C ARG A 369 18.68 22.66 21.87
N ASP A 370 19.95 22.30 21.82
CA ASP A 370 20.76 22.40 20.60
C ASP A 370 20.30 21.38 19.53
N ALA A 371 19.96 20.17 19.97
CA ALA A 371 19.40 19.14 19.08
C ALA A 371 18.03 19.55 18.52
N ASN A 372 17.18 20.17 19.34
CA ASN A 372 15.91 20.72 18.86
C ASN A 372 16.09 21.86 17.85
N GLU A 373 17.08 22.74 18.05
CA GLU A 373 17.36 23.82 17.09
C GLU A 373 17.87 23.25 15.76
N ALA A 374 18.74 22.23 15.80
CA ALA A 374 19.18 21.54 14.59
C ALA A 374 18.01 20.88 13.83
N TYR A 375 17.09 20.24 14.58
CA TYR A 375 15.86 19.67 14.01
C TYR A 375 14.99 20.74 13.35
N ARG A 376 14.74 21.86 14.03
CA ARG A 376 13.94 22.98 13.53
C ARG A 376 14.51 23.55 12.23
N LEU A 377 15.83 23.69 12.15
CA LEU A 377 16.52 24.19 10.94
C LEU A 377 16.44 23.17 9.80
N GLY A 378 16.65 21.87 10.09
CA GLY A 378 16.55 20.80 9.08
C GLY A 378 15.14 20.58 8.55
N ALA A 379 14.12 20.89 9.33
CA ALA A 379 12.72 20.76 8.90
C ALA A 379 12.31 21.80 7.84
N VAL A 380 13.00 22.92 7.74
CA VAL A 380 12.70 23.98 6.76
C VAL A 380 12.83 23.48 5.33
N ASP A 381 13.77 22.59 5.06
CA ASP A 381 13.99 22.02 3.73
C ASP A 381 12.84 21.09 3.28
N ASN A 382 11.95 20.71 4.21
CA ASN A 382 10.79 19.86 3.98
C ASN A 382 9.45 20.59 4.21
N ASP A 383 9.42 21.89 4.10
CA ASP A 383 8.25 22.75 4.38
C ASP A 383 7.66 22.55 5.79
N GLY A 384 8.48 22.12 6.73
CA GLY A 384 8.09 21.77 8.09
C GLY A 384 7.74 20.29 8.29
N ILE A 385 7.92 19.82 9.54
CA ILE A 385 7.50 18.49 9.96
C ILE A 385 6.46 18.65 11.06
N THR A 386 5.26 18.13 10.83
CA THR A 386 4.14 18.21 11.78
C THR A 386 3.67 16.82 12.14
N LEU A 387 3.61 16.53 13.46
CA LEU A 387 2.97 15.35 14.00
C LEU A 387 1.60 15.75 14.54
N THR A 388 0.56 15.26 13.89
CA THR A 388 -0.83 15.62 14.21
C THR A 388 -1.48 14.51 15.02
N PRO A 389 -1.66 14.68 16.33
CA PRO A 389 -2.34 13.70 17.15
C PRO A 389 -3.83 13.62 16.79
N LYS A 390 -4.35 12.39 16.74
CA LYS A 390 -5.72 12.05 16.38
C LYS A 390 -6.52 11.59 17.60
N ALA A 391 -5.88 10.85 18.50
CA ALA A 391 -6.47 10.36 19.74
C ALA A 391 -5.41 10.18 20.82
N ALA A 392 -5.86 10.09 22.05
CA ALA A 392 -5.05 9.71 23.20
C ALA A 392 -5.83 8.66 24.01
N GLU A 393 -5.17 7.56 24.36
CA GLU A 393 -5.68 6.56 25.29
C GLU A 393 -4.93 6.73 26.60
N ILE A 394 -5.64 7.14 27.67
CA ILE A 394 -5.03 7.42 28.97
C ILE A 394 -5.18 6.23 29.89
N ASN A 395 -4.05 5.76 30.42
CA ASN A 395 -3.97 4.74 31.45
C ASN A 395 -3.10 5.26 32.62
N ASP A 396 -3.72 5.68 33.68
CA ASP A 396 -3.06 6.30 34.86
C ASP A 396 -2.15 7.48 34.47
N ASN A 397 -0.84 7.29 34.53
CA ASN A 397 0.15 8.31 34.20
C ASN A 397 0.78 8.15 32.81
N GLU A 398 0.20 7.33 31.96
CA GLU A 398 0.63 7.10 30.59
C GLU A 398 -0.47 7.46 29.61
N ALA A 399 -0.10 8.07 28.49
CA ALA A 399 -1.01 8.30 27.36
C ALA A 399 -0.39 7.76 26.08
N VAL A 400 -1.08 6.84 25.43
CA VAL A 400 -0.74 6.39 24.08
C VAL A 400 -1.38 7.35 23.08
N ILE A 401 -0.56 8.10 22.37
CA ILE A 401 -1.00 9.07 21.37
C ILE A 401 -0.98 8.42 20.00
N ILE A 402 -2.12 8.42 19.33
CA ILE A 402 -2.21 8.01 17.91
C ILE A 402 -2.09 9.27 17.06
N TYR A 403 -1.18 9.24 16.07
CA TYR A 403 -0.84 10.46 15.31
C TYR A 403 -0.44 10.16 13.86
N ASP A 404 -0.55 11.21 13.04
CA ASP A 404 -0.06 11.24 11.67
C ASP A 404 1.16 12.17 11.57
N VAL A 405 2.07 11.89 10.63
CA VAL A 405 3.23 12.72 10.30
C VAL A 405 3.01 13.38 8.94
N TYR A 406 3.23 14.69 8.89
CA TYR A 406 3.16 15.49 7.66
C TYR A 406 4.51 16.14 7.37
N PHE A 407 4.86 16.22 6.08
CA PHE A 407 5.88 17.09 5.55
C PHE A 407 5.18 18.21 4.76
N GLY A 408 5.22 19.44 5.30
CA GLY A 408 4.32 20.48 4.84
C GLY A 408 2.85 20.05 4.98
N ASP A 409 2.08 20.14 3.89
CA ASP A 409 0.67 19.72 3.84
C ASP A 409 0.49 18.26 3.38
N SER A 410 1.58 17.52 3.11
CA SER A 410 1.51 16.16 2.59
C SER A 410 1.63 15.12 3.71
N PRO A 411 0.67 14.19 3.86
CA PRO A 411 0.77 13.10 4.82
C PRO A 411 1.89 12.15 4.40
N ALA A 412 2.81 11.86 5.33
CA ALA A 412 3.93 10.96 5.12
C ALA A 412 3.73 9.61 5.80
N TYR A 413 3.21 9.62 7.03
CA TYR A 413 2.89 8.41 7.79
C TYR A 413 1.60 8.62 8.56
N THR A 414 0.78 7.59 8.66
CA THR A 414 -0.51 7.64 9.35
C THR A 414 -0.62 6.56 10.43
N ASP A 415 -1.44 6.84 11.43
CA ASP A 415 -1.79 5.91 12.52
C ASP A 415 -0.59 5.32 13.26
N LEU A 416 0.45 6.12 13.44
CA LEU A 416 1.55 5.79 14.33
C LEU A 416 1.10 5.97 15.77
N ASP A 417 1.72 5.23 16.68
CA ASP A 417 1.49 5.38 18.12
C ASP A 417 2.79 5.72 18.85
N ARG A 418 2.63 6.46 19.97
CA ARG A 418 3.72 6.77 20.87
C ARG A 418 3.20 7.08 22.26
N THR A 419 3.89 6.57 23.29
CA THR A 419 3.53 6.83 24.67
C THR A 419 4.19 8.10 25.19
N ILE A 420 3.43 8.91 25.94
CA ILE A 420 3.93 10.04 26.73
C ILE A 420 3.51 9.86 28.20
N TYR A 421 4.13 10.57 29.12
CA TYR A 421 4.01 10.32 30.54
C TYR A 421 3.57 11.56 31.32
N LEU A 422 2.66 11.39 32.29
CA LEU A 422 2.26 12.45 33.19
C LEU A 422 3.25 12.52 34.36
N VAL A 423 4.03 13.61 34.42
CA VAL A 423 5.05 13.85 35.44
C VAL A 423 4.73 15.18 36.11
N ASP A 424 4.51 15.16 37.44
CA ASP A 424 4.15 16.34 38.25
C ASP A 424 2.95 17.15 37.66
N GLY A 425 1.97 16.45 37.07
CA GLY A 425 0.78 17.04 36.47
C GLY A 425 0.98 17.66 35.08
N ILE A 426 2.11 17.39 34.42
CA ILE A 426 2.43 17.86 33.07
C ILE A 426 2.71 16.65 32.19
N TRP A 427 2.03 16.54 31.04
CA TRP A 427 2.33 15.52 30.04
C TRP A 427 3.67 15.77 29.37
N GLN A 428 4.56 14.78 29.37
CA GLN A 428 5.94 14.89 28.90
C GLN A 428 6.35 13.73 28.01
N VAL A 429 7.12 14.05 26.98
CA VAL A 429 7.88 13.09 26.16
C VAL A 429 9.20 12.79 26.82
N THR A 430 9.65 11.53 26.81
CA THR A 430 10.97 11.18 27.34
C THR A 430 12.10 11.70 26.45
N LYS A 431 13.30 11.88 27.02
CA LYS A 431 14.51 12.19 26.22
C LYS A 431 14.73 11.14 25.14
N ASP A 432 14.59 9.86 25.51
CA ASP A 432 14.89 8.72 24.62
C ASP A 432 13.92 8.67 23.43
N ASP A 433 12.61 8.92 23.66
CA ASP A 433 11.60 8.97 22.59
C ASP A 433 11.83 10.15 21.65
N PHE A 434 12.18 11.33 22.21
CA PHE A 434 12.48 12.48 21.40
C PHE A 434 13.76 12.28 20.59
N CYS A 435 14.81 11.69 21.19
CA CYS A 435 16.04 11.34 20.49
C CYS A 435 15.82 10.28 19.40
N GLY A 436 14.98 9.28 19.65
CA GLY A 436 14.60 8.30 18.65
C GLY A 436 13.92 8.95 17.43
N PHE A 437 13.05 9.91 17.68
CA PHE A 437 12.43 10.70 16.61
C PHE A 437 13.46 11.58 15.87
N LEU A 438 14.33 12.29 16.58
CA LEU A 438 15.39 13.10 15.97
C LEU A 438 16.31 12.26 15.08
N SER A 439 16.64 11.05 15.50
CA SER A 439 17.45 10.10 14.71
C SER A 439 16.77 9.72 13.41
N ALA A 440 15.44 9.48 13.44
CA ALA A 440 14.66 9.24 12.24
C ALA A 440 14.61 10.48 11.32
N ALA A 441 14.64 11.68 11.90
CA ALA A 441 14.75 12.97 11.20
C ALA A 441 16.21 13.34 10.82
N GLN A 442 17.14 12.38 10.90
CA GLN A 442 18.58 12.55 10.61
C GLN A 442 19.27 13.66 11.43
N THR A 443 18.74 13.97 12.61
CA THR A 443 19.28 14.97 13.52
C THR A 443 19.99 14.25 14.69
N PRO A 444 21.28 14.53 14.96
CA PRO A 444 21.99 13.90 16.07
C PRO A 444 21.43 14.34 17.43
N CYS A 445 21.32 13.40 18.35
CA CYS A 445 20.91 13.65 19.71
C CYS A 445 22.14 13.60 20.66
N PRO A 446 22.19 14.43 21.73
CA PRO A 446 23.28 14.39 22.72
C PRO A 446 23.23 13.07 23.51
N GLU A 447 24.42 12.49 23.77
CA GLU A 447 24.60 11.28 24.57
C GLU A 447 24.07 11.43 26.02
#